data_039e113ff4ca8bfd9f6a5f561a187873
#
_entry.id   039e113ff4ca8bfd9f6a5f561a187873
#
_cell.length_a   1.000
_cell.length_b   1.000
_cell.length_c   1.000
_cell.angle_alpha   90.00
_cell.angle_beta   90.00
_cell.angle_gamma   90.00
#
_symmetry.space_group_name_H-M   'P 1'
#
loop_
_entity.id
_entity.type
_entity.pdbx_description
1 polymer ?
#
loop_
_entity_poly.entity_id
_entity_poly.type
_entity_poly.pdbx_seq_one_letter_code
_entity_poly.pdbx_strand_id
1 'polypeptide(L)'
;MKPNVRRLRQKFAAVWPLLDERTRRLMAASEALGLAYGGVALVHRACGLSRRAIAQGIREIRSGARLEAGRIRRRGAGRKPITVHDPHLLVALDGLIEPDTRGDPESPLRWVCKSTRALAAELGRQRHPISHVKVAQLLHDQHYSLQSPRKTEEGADHPDRDAQFRHINASVKRALGAGLPVLSVDTKKKELVGNYANAGQQWRPAKQALRVQGHDFPSPDVPRAYPYGIYDVGRNEGFVNVGTDHDTGAFAVTSIRGWWRAEGRHLYAKAHAMLITADAGGSNGSRLRLWKWELQKFADETRRSLSVCHFPPGTSKWNKVEHRLFSFISSNWRGEPLRDYETIVNLIARTTTAKGLRVICRLDRRKYATGRRISDEQMKTVNVDRHHFHGDWNYVIRPRRTVRAKT
;
A
#
# COMPACT_ATOMS: atom_id res chain seq x y z
N MET A 1 34.76 48.41 36.88
CA MET A 1 34.11 48.30 35.54
C MET A 1 33.35 49.61 35.29
N LYS A 2 33.55 50.28 34.13
CA LYS A 2 32.88 51.58 33.86
C LYS A 2 31.35 51.41 33.94
N PRO A 3 30.60 52.34 34.58
CA PRO A 3 29.14 52.22 34.83
C PRO A 3 28.35 51.82 33.56
N ASN A 4 28.70 52.35 32.42
CA ASN A 4 28.05 52.07 31.13
C ASN A 4 28.17 50.61 30.68
N VAL A 5 29.29 49.92 30.96
CA VAL A 5 29.48 48.51 30.58
C VAL A 5 28.62 47.60 31.45
N ARG A 6 28.45 47.90 32.75
CA ARG A 6 27.60 47.14 33.65
C ARG A 6 26.14 47.22 33.26
N ARG A 7 25.64 48.42 32.93
CA ARG A 7 24.25 48.65 32.49
C ARG A 7 23.96 47.93 31.16
N LEU A 8 24.87 47.99 30.20
CA LEU A 8 24.75 47.30 28.91
C LEU A 8 24.72 45.78 29.12
N ARG A 9 25.59 45.23 29.99
CA ARG A 9 25.64 43.81 30.25
C ARG A 9 24.30 43.30 30.86
N GLN A 10 23.72 44.04 31.80
CA GLN A 10 22.41 43.71 32.35
C GLN A 10 21.31 43.72 31.28
N LYS A 11 21.30 44.75 30.41
CA LYS A 11 20.37 44.87 29.31
C LYS A 11 20.46 43.68 28.33
N PHE A 12 21.67 43.28 27.95
CA PHE A 12 21.88 42.16 27.07
C PHE A 12 21.56 40.82 27.71
N ALA A 13 21.91 40.60 28.97
CA ALA A 13 21.68 39.35 29.68
C ALA A 13 20.19 38.92 29.66
N ALA A 14 19.28 39.88 29.78
CA ALA A 14 17.84 39.62 29.81
C ALA A 14 17.28 39.06 28.49
N VAL A 15 17.81 39.46 27.34
CA VAL A 15 17.25 39.14 26.03
C VAL A 15 18.16 38.27 25.20
N TRP A 16 19.44 38.14 25.48
CA TRP A 16 20.42 37.46 24.66
C TRP A 16 20.11 36.00 24.39
N PRO A 17 19.64 35.21 25.38
CA PRO A 17 19.26 33.81 25.13
C PRO A 17 18.13 33.65 24.12
N LEU A 18 17.26 34.64 24.00
CA LEU A 18 16.04 34.61 23.15
C LEU A 18 16.30 35.03 21.70
N LEU A 19 17.48 35.59 21.42
CA LEU A 19 17.80 36.17 20.11
C LEU A 19 18.66 35.25 19.26
N ASP A 20 18.39 35.19 17.96
CA ASP A 20 19.26 34.56 16.97
C ASP A 20 20.54 35.39 16.71
N GLU A 21 21.48 34.79 15.96
CA GLU A 21 22.80 35.42 15.65
C GLU A 21 22.65 36.80 14.99
N ARG A 22 21.71 36.96 14.08
CA ARG A 22 21.50 38.21 13.35
C ARG A 22 20.91 39.27 14.27
N THR A 23 19.88 38.92 15.01
CA THR A 23 19.19 39.84 15.92
C THR A 23 20.11 40.29 17.05
N ARG A 24 20.94 39.38 17.60
CA ARG A 24 22.03 39.78 18.54
C ARG A 24 22.95 40.77 17.93
N ARG A 25 23.38 40.56 16.67
CA ARG A 25 24.29 41.48 15.96
C ARG A 25 23.65 42.85 15.71
N LEU A 26 22.40 42.89 15.27
CA LEU A 26 21.67 44.12 15.02
C LEU A 26 21.40 44.92 16.31
N MET A 27 21.00 44.23 17.37
CA MET A 27 20.79 44.84 18.69
C MET A 27 22.08 45.44 19.23
N ALA A 28 23.18 44.68 19.18
CA ALA A 28 24.49 45.18 19.58
C ALA A 28 24.95 46.41 18.73
N ALA A 29 24.65 46.37 17.43
CA ALA A 29 24.96 47.48 16.52
C ALA A 29 24.14 48.74 16.82
N SER A 30 22.85 48.59 17.09
CA SER A 30 21.94 49.67 17.50
C SER A 30 22.42 50.37 18.76
N GLU A 31 22.79 49.60 19.78
CA GLU A 31 23.33 50.12 21.02
C GLU A 31 24.69 50.85 20.80
N ALA A 32 25.56 50.30 19.88
CA ALA A 32 26.82 50.90 19.58
C ALA A 32 26.67 52.24 18.83
N LEU A 33 25.68 52.38 17.99
CA LEU A 33 25.34 53.63 17.27
C LEU A 33 24.83 54.70 18.27
N GLY A 34 23.99 54.34 19.24
CA GLY A 34 23.47 55.27 20.23
C GLY A 34 24.54 55.79 21.22
N LEU A 35 25.66 55.08 21.36
CA LEU A 35 26.76 55.49 22.25
C LEU A 35 27.84 56.35 21.59
N ALA A 36 27.69 56.68 20.31
CA ALA A 36 28.61 57.47 19.53
C ALA A 36 30.10 57.01 19.60
N TYR A 37 31.03 57.90 19.91
CA TYR A 37 32.46 57.57 19.95
C TYR A 37 32.81 56.53 21.02
N GLY A 38 33.50 55.45 20.60
CA GLY A 38 33.84 54.33 21.50
C GLY A 38 32.74 53.33 21.77
N GLY A 39 31.51 53.51 21.24
CA GLY A 39 30.34 52.64 21.44
C GLY A 39 30.62 51.20 21.06
N VAL A 40 31.26 50.92 19.93
CA VAL A 40 31.63 49.54 19.50
C VAL A 40 32.49 48.82 20.52
N ALA A 41 33.46 49.53 21.14
CA ALA A 41 34.36 48.96 22.14
C ALA A 41 33.64 48.68 23.48
N LEU A 42 32.68 49.52 23.86
CA LEU A 42 31.88 49.37 25.07
C LEU A 42 30.90 48.18 24.92
N VAL A 43 30.19 48.10 23.77
CA VAL A 43 29.25 47.02 23.49
C VAL A 43 29.97 45.69 23.37
N HIS A 44 31.12 45.63 22.67
CA HIS A 44 31.96 44.44 22.60
C HIS A 44 32.26 43.86 24.00
N ARG A 45 32.71 44.74 24.95
CA ARG A 45 33.00 44.36 26.33
C ARG A 45 31.77 43.91 27.11
N ALA A 46 30.59 44.41 26.76
CA ALA A 46 29.36 44.10 27.43
C ALA A 46 28.73 42.79 26.99
N CYS A 47 28.68 42.49 25.64
CA CYS A 47 27.94 41.38 25.09
C CYS A 47 28.82 40.23 24.54
N GLY A 48 30.15 40.41 24.44
CA GLY A 48 31.09 39.40 23.94
C GLY A 48 31.12 39.23 22.42
N LEU A 49 30.26 39.91 21.67
CA LEU A 49 30.37 39.91 20.19
C LEU A 49 31.64 40.58 19.71
N SER A 50 32.29 40.06 18.68
CA SER A 50 33.47 40.63 18.09
C SER A 50 33.18 42.05 17.54
N ARG A 51 34.14 42.96 17.63
CA ARG A 51 34.03 44.31 17.02
C ARG A 51 33.65 44.25 15.56
N ARG A 52 34.17 43.25 14.81
CA ARG A 52 33.86 43.00 13.40
C ARG A 52 32.36 42.66 13.20
N ALA A 53 31.79 41.83 14.09
CA ALA A 53 30.37 41.50 14.02
C ALA A 53 29.49 42.73 14.31
N ILE A 54 29.87 43.56 15.31
CA ILE A 54 29.13 44.80 15.63
C ILE A 54 29.22 45.78 14.44
N ALA A 55 30.40 45.97 13.88
CA ALA A 55 30.58 46.82 12.69
C ALA A 55 29.79 46.30 11.47
N GLN A 56 29.69 44.98 11.31
CA GLN A 56 28.81 44.36 10.29
C GLN A 56 27.36 44.72 10.52
N GLY A 57 26.87 44.63 11.76
CA GLY A 57 25.50 45.01 12.14
C GLY A 57 25.21 46.49 11.86
N ILE A 58 26.17 47.37 12.14
CA ILE A 58 26.09 48.83 11.82
C ILE A 58 25.91 49.04 10.32
N ARG A 59 26.68 48.34 9.49
CA ARG A 59 26.52 48.40 8.04
C ARG A 59 25.14 47.88 7.57
N GLU A 60 24.67 46.81 8.19
CA GLU A 60 23.32 46.25 7.90
C GLU A 60 22.19 47.24 8.24
N ILE A 61 22.30 47.93 9.39
CA ILE A 61 21.33 48.96 9.81
C ILE A 61 21.36 50.14 8.84
N ARG A 62 22.55 50.69 8.54
CA ARG A 62 22.69 51.82 7.65
C ARG A 62 22.25 51.57 6.22
N SER A 63 22.46 50.37 5.70
CA SER A 63 22.03 49.95 4.36
C SER A 63 20.54 49.58 4.25
N GLY A 64 19.81 49.54 5.35
CA GLY A 64 18.43 49.07 5.36
C GLY A 64 18.25 47.59 4.90
N ALA A 65 19.32 46.79 4.93
CA ALA A 65 19.36 45.45 4.36
C ALA A 65 18.36 44.53 5.08
N ARG A 66 17.32 44.09 4.38
CA ARG A 66 16.37 43.10 4.82
C ARG A 66 16.77 41.73 4.23
N LEU A 67 16.65 40.68 5.03
CA LEU A 67 16.76 39.31 4.54
C LEU A 67 15.35 38.77 4.20
N GLU A 68 15.32 37.80 3.33
CA GLU A 68 14.09 37.04 3.08
C GLU A 68 13.51 36.48 4.38
N ALA A 69 12.19 36.40 4.49
CA ALA A 69 11.51 35.88 5.68
C ALA A 69 12.04 34.47 6.03
N GLY A 70 12.31 34.27 7.34
CA GLY A 70 12.85 33.00 7.85
C GLY A 70 14.37 32.81 7.70
N ARG A 71 15.10 33.78 7.12
CA ARG A 71 16.58 33.71 6.98
C ARG A 71 17.31 34.54 8.01
N ILE A 72 18.31 33.90 8.63
CA ILE A 72 19.21 34.54 9.60
C ILE A 72 20.50 35.10 8.91
N ARG A 73 20.86 34.52 7.75
CA ARG A 73 22.09 34.86 7.00
C ARG A 73 21.78 35.19 5.55
N ARG A 74 22.65 35.99 4.92
CA ARG A 74 22.58 36.27 3.48
C ARG A 74 22.75 34.99 2.65
N ARG A 75 22.23 34.97 1.42
CA ARG A 75 22.50 33.91 0.46
C ARG A 75 24.03 33.71 0.29
N GLY A 76 24.47 32.46 0.34
CA GLY A 76 25.90 32.12 0.23
C GLY A 76 26.72 32.28 1.53
N ALA A 77 26.14 32.84 2.60
CA ALA A 77 26.81 32.93 3.91
C ALA A 77 26.49 31.66 4.71
N GLY A 78 27.38 30.73 4.78
CA GLY A 78 27.27 29.46 5.51
C GLY A 78 28.35 28.48 5.08
N ARG A 79 28.29 27.25 5.58
CA ARG A 79 29.17 26.18 5.09
C ARG A 79 28.80 25.88 3.64
N LYS A 80 29.79 25.99 2.76
CA LYS A 80 29.61 25.67 1.34
C LYS A 80 29.15 24.21 1.18
N PRO A 81 28.31 23.91 0.18
CA PRO A 81 27.92 22.54 -0.13
C PRO A 81 29.16 21.66 -0.37
N ILE A 82 29.06 20.37 -0.02
CA ILE A 82 30.15 19.42 -0.22
C ILE A 82 30.57 19.32 -1.69
N THR A 83 29.62 19.48 -2.60
CA THR A 83 29.86 19.49 -4.07
C THR A 83 30.74 20.66 -4.57
N VAL A 84 30.90 21.72 -3.76
CA VAL A 84 31.85 22.79 -4.06
C VAL A 84 33.28 22.43 -3.67
N HIS A 85 33.41 21.58 -2.62
CA HIS A 85 34.71 21.10 -2.14
C HIS A 85 35.18 19.87 -2.90
N ASP A 86 34.24 19.09 -3.43
CA ASP A 86 34.46 17.87 -4.18
C ASP A 86 33.60 17.89 -5.45
N PRO A 87 34.10 18.47 -6.55
CA PRO A 87 33.35 18.59 -7.79
C PRO A 87 33.03 17.24 -8.47
N HIS A 88 33.83 16.21 -8.22
CA HIS A 88 33.68 14.90 -8.84
C HIS A 88 32.72 13.96 -8.04
N LEU A 89 32.30 14.38 -6.85
CA LEU A 89 31.46 13.59 -5.99
C LEU A 89 30.13 13.14 -6.66
N LEU A 90 29.47 14.03 -7.40
CA LEU A 90 28.21 13.71 -8.06
C LEU A 90 28.40 12.71 -9.19
N VAL A 91 29.44 12.87 -9.99
CA VAL A 91 29.78 11.93 -11.08
C VAL A 91 30.09 10.54 -10.51
N ALA A 92 30.87 10.49 -9.42
CA ALA A 92 31.15 9.21 -8.74
C ALA A 92 29.87 8.57 -8.17
N LEU A 93 28.96 9.37 -7.59
CA LEU A 93 27.69 8.88 -7.09
C LEU A 93 26.80 8.34 -8.22
N ASP A 94 26.69 9.09 -9.34
CA ASP A 94 25.91 8.67 -10.51
C ASP A 94 26.44 7.36 -11.09
N GLY A 95 27.76 7.22 -11.25
CA GLY A 95 28.37 5.98 -11.72
C GLY A 95 28.10 4.77 -10.82
N LEU A 96 27.86 4.98 -9.52
CA LEU A 96 27.48 3.90 -8.60
C LEU A 96 26.01 3.49 -8.67
N ILE A 97 25.14 4.32 -9.19
CA ILE A 97 23.69 4.08 -9.28
C ILE A 97 23.23 3.78 -10.71
N GLU A 98 24.08 3.92 -11.70
CA GLU A 98 23.77 3.71 -13.11
C GLU A 98 23.32 2.25 -13.39
N PRO A 99 22.32 2.03 -14.24
CA PRO A 99 21.80 0.69 -14.55
C PRO A 99 22.83 -0.29 -15.09
N ASP A 100 23.82 0.18 -15.85
CA ASP A 100 24.86 -0.65 -16.46
C ASP A 100 25.89 -1.20 -15.44
N THR A 101 25.91 -0.65 -14.24
CA THR A 101 26.68 -1.22 -13.12
C THR A 101 25.97 -2.43 -12.47
N ARG A 102 24.75 -2.75 -12.93
CA ARG A 102 24.00 -3.93 -12.48
C ARG A 102 24.48 -5.14 -13.26
N GLY A 103 24.90 -6.16 -12.61
CA GLY A 103 25.08 -7.44 -13.28
C GLY A 103 26.33 -8.23 -12.95
N ASP A 104 27.22 -7.72 -12.12
CA ASP A 104 28.29 -8.53 -11.57
C ASP A 104 27.88 -9.05 -10.18
N PRO A 105 27.49 -10.33 -10.06
CA PRO A 105 27.08 -10.91 -8.79
C PRO A 105 28.21 -10.96 -7.75
N GLU A 106 29.47 -10.82 -8.16
CA GLU A 106 30.62 -10.84 -7.27
C GLU A 106 30.95 -9.46 -6.67
N SER A 107 30.36 -8.38 -7.20
CA SER A 107 30.53 -7.03 -6.65
C SER A 107 29.37 -6.63 -5.75
N PRO A 108 29.56 -6.48 -4.44
CA PRO A 108 28.47 -6.12 -3.52
C PRO A 108 27.84 -4.76 -3.78
N LEU A 109 28.44 -3.92 -4.64
CA LEU A 109 27.93 -2.61 -5.00
C LEU A 109 27.13 -2.58 -6.31
N ARG A 110 27.22 -3.62 -7.11
CA ARG A 110 26.49 -3.73 -8.38
C ARG A 110 25.11 -4.32 -8.26
N TRP A 111 24.60 -4.56 -7.04
CA TRP A 111 23.26 -5.05 -6.77
C TRP A 111 22.22 -3.94 -6.72
N VAL A 112 21.01 -4.27 -7.14
CA VAL A 112 19.88 -3.37 -7.36
C VAL A 112 19.39 -2.61 -6.11
N CYS A 113 19.76 -3.03 -4.91
CA CYS A 113 19.34 -2.42 -3.63
C CYS A 113 20.52 -1.85 -2.88
N LYS A 114 21.24 -0.89 -3.46
CA LYS A 114 22.33 -0.22 -2.74
C LYS A 114 21.76 0.64 -1.62
N SER A 115 22.11 0.33 -0.39
CA SER A 115 21.78 1.21 0.73
C SER A 115 22.64 2.48 0.66
N THR A 116 22.12 3.60 1.17
CA THR A 116 22.90 4.85 1.26
C THR A 116 24.18 4.68 2.10
N ARG A 117 24.21 3.71 3.04
CA ARG A 117 25.42 3.35 3.78
C ARG A 117 26.45 2.63 2.92
N ALA A 118 26.02 1.72 2.05
CA ALA A 118 26.91 1.05 1.10
C ALA A 118 27.49 2.03 0.07
N LEU A 119 26.64 2.94 -0.46
CA LEU A 119 27.09 4.01 -1.35
C LEU A 119 28.11 4.93 -0.67
N ALA A 120 27.86 5.35 0.57
CA ALA A 120 28.80 6.19 1.32
C ALA A 120 30.14 5.50 1.58
N ALA A 121 30.12 4.20 1.89
CA ALA A 121 31.34 3.41 2.09
C ALA A 121 32.16 3.31 0.79
N GLU A 122 31.49 3.10 -0.34
CA GLU A 122 32.17 3.00 -1.63
C GLU A 122 32.70 4.34 -2.12
N LEU A 123 31.93 5.40 -1.99
CA LEU A 123 32.42 6.78 -2.25
C LEU A 123 33.66 7.08 -1.40
N GLY A 124 33.67 6.65 -0.12
CA GLY A 124 34.84 6.78 0.73
C GLY A 124 36.06 6.03 0.20
N ARG A 125 35.90 4.82 -0.36
CA ARG A 125 36.99 4.07 -1.03
C ARG A 125 37.50 4.77 -2.29
N GLN A 126 36.60 5.44 -3.01
CA GLN A 126 36.94 6.25 -4.19
C GLN A 126 37.48 7.65 -3.82
N ARG A 127 37.84 7.90 -2.55
CA ARG A 127 38.39 9.18 -2.02
C ARG A 127 37.35 10.33 -1.97
N HIS A 128 36.04 9.99 -1.94
CA HIS A 128 34.92 10.92 -1.74
C HIS A 128 34.28 10.69 -0.35
N PRO A 129 34.91 11.08 0.77
CA PRO A 129 34.39 10.81 2.11
C PRO A 129 33.09 11.59 2.36
N ILE A 130 32.00 10.86 2.56
CA ILE A 130 30.66 11.42 2.74
C ILE A 130 29.83 10.56 3.71
N SER A 131 28.94 11.19 4.48
CA SER A 131 28.00 10.46 5.32
C SER A 131 26.82 9.92 4.51
N HIS A 132 26.26 8.78 4.95
CA HIS A 132 25.08 8.17 4.32
C HIS A 132 23.85 9.10 4.30
N VAL A 133 23.71 9.96 5.32
CA VAL A 133 22.65 10.97 5.36
C VAL A 133 22.83 11.99 4.24
N LYS A 134 24.06 12.41 3.99
CA LYS A 134 24.35 13.36 2.91
C LYS A 134 24.21 12.71 1.53
N VAL A 135 24.53 11.42 1.38
CA VAL A 135 24.24 10.66 0.16
C VAL A 135 22.72 10.64 -0.12
N ALA A 136 21.91 10.35 0.89
CA ALA A 136 20.44 10.37 0.74
C ALA A 136 19.93 11.75 0.30
N GLN A 137 20.49 12.83 0.87
CA GLN A 137 20.14 14.18 0.49
C GLN A 137 20.54 14.50 -0.97
N LEU A 138 21.75 14.12 -1.38
CA LEU A 138 22.21 14.35 -2.77
C LEU A 138 21.34 13.57 -3.78
N LEU A 139 21.00 12.32 -3.48
CA LEU A 139 20.09 11.55 -4.32
C LEU A 139 18.72 12.22 -4.45
N HIS A 140 18.18 12.72 -3.34
CA HIS A 140 16.90 13.44 -3.35
C HIS A 140 17.01 14.77 -4.15
N ASP A 141 18.10 15.52 -3.97
CA ASP A 141 18.35 16.76 -4.71
C ASP A 141 18.48 16.51 -6.23
N GLN A 142 18.93 15.31 -6.63
CA GLN A 142 18.98 14.83 -8.02
C GLN A 142 17.67 14.13 -8.47
N HIS A 143 16.58 14.26 -7.71
CA HIS A 143 15.27 13.66 -7.99
C HIS A 143 15.23 12.11 -7.97
N TYR A 144 16.20 11.46 -7.33
CA TYR A 144 16.14 10.02 -7.08
C TYR A 144 15.30 9.71 -5.84
N SER A 145 14.53 8.64 -5.93
CA SER A 145 13.84 8.03 -4.79
C SER A 145 13.81 6.51 -4.95
N LEU A 146 13.69 5.78 -3.86
CA LEU A 146 13.53 4.34 -3.91
C LEU A 146 12.16 4.02 -4.54
N GLN A 147 12.19 3.35 -5.69
CA GLN A 147 11.00 2.93 -6.42
C GLN A 147 10.87 1.42 -6.37
N SER A 148 9.68 0.93 -6.13
CA SER A 148 9.34 -0.48 -6.37
C SER A 148 8.67 -0.62 -7.74
N PRO A 149 8.82 -1.79 -8.41
CA PRO A 149 8.08 -2.04 -9.63
C PRO A 149 6.58 -1.81 -9.41
N ARG A 150 5.98 -0.99 -10.26
CA ARG A 150 4.53 -0.78 -10.27
C ARG A 150 3.90 -1.78 -11.23
N LYS A 151 2.89 -2.48 -10.77
CA LYS A 151 2.04 -3.33 -11.62
C LYS A 151 1.10 -2.43 -12.43
N THR A 152 1.63 -1.73 -13.43
CA THR A 152 0.89 -0.81 -14.31
C THR A 152 0.62 -1.42 -15.66
N GLU A 153 1.44 -2.38 -16.11
CA GLU A 153 1.20 -3.11 -17.34
C GLU A 153 0.06 -4.09 -17.09
N GLU A 154 -1.07 -3.81 -17.67
CA GLU A 154 -2.21 -4.71 -17.75
C GLU A 154 -2.05 -5.54 -19.02
N GLY A 155 -2.49 -6.82 -18.99
CA GLY A 155 -2.56 -7.64 -20.20
C GLY A 155 -3.42 -6.96 -21.28
N ALA A 156 -3.53 -7.59 -22.46
CA ALA A 156 -4.13 -7.04 -23.65
C ALA A 156 -5.34 -6.13 -23.35
N ASP A 157 -5.25 -4.90 -23.80
CA ASP A 157 -6.31 -3.91 -23.63
C ASP A 157 -7.51 -4.31 -24.51
N HIS A 158 -8.60 -4.69 -23.87
CA HIS A 158 -9.82 -5.05 -24.60
C HIS A 158 -10.56 -3.76 -24.98
N PRO A 159 -10.97 -3.57 -26.26
CA PRO A 159 -11.59 -2.33 -26.73
C PRO A 159 -12.84 -1.94 -25.92
N ASP A 160 -13.59 -2.91 -25.43
CA ASP A 160 -14.79 -2.68 -24.64
C ASP A 160 -14.57 -2.62 -23.13
N ARG A 161 -13.32 -2.50 -22.69
CA ARG A 161 -12.95 -2.47 -21.26
C ARG A 161 -13.73 -1.41 -20.50
N ASP A 162 -13.70 -0.18 -20.95
CA ASP A 162 -14.37 0.94 -20.28
C ASP A 162 -15.91 0.81 -20.33
N ALA A 163 -16.43 0.27 -21.43
CA ALA A 163 -17.86 0.00 -21.56
C ALA A 163 -18.31 -1.07 -20.54
N GLN A 164 -17.50 -2.13 -20.35
CA GLN A 164 -17.77 -3.16 -19.35
C GLN A 164 -17.72 -2.62 -17.91
N PHE A 165 -16.75 -1.76 -17.59
CA PHE A 165 -16.72 -1.10 -16.27
C PHE A 165 -17.96 -0.24 -16.03
N ARG A 166 -18.41 0.53 -17.05
CA ARG A 166 -19.66 1.30 -16.95
C ARG A 166 -20.86 0.40 -16.72
N HIS A 167 -20.96 -0.72 -17.46
CA HIS A 167 -22.00 -1.72 -17.30
C HIS A 167 -22.03 -2.30 -15.87
N ILE A 168 -20.87 -2.73 -15.35
CA ILE A 168 -20.74 -3.25 -13.97
C ILE A 168 -21.19 -2.19 -12.97
N ASN A 169 -20.67 -0.95 -13.07
CA ASN A 169 -21.03 0.13 -12.15
C ASN A 169 -22.52 0.46 -12.16
N ALA A 170 -23.15 0.51 -13.34
CA ALA A 170 -24.58 0.73 -13.47
C ALA A 170 -25.39 -0.41 -12.84
N SER A 171 -24.98 -1.65 -13.07
CA SER A 171 -25.61 -2.85 -12.50
C SER A 171 -25.49 -2.89 -10.98
N VAL A 172 -24.31 -2.55 -10.42
CA VAL A 172 -24.07 -2.44 -8.98
C VAL A 172 -24.97 -1.35 -8.37
N LYS A 173 -24.99 -0.15 -8.95
CA LYS A 173 -25.85 0.95 -8.44
C LYS A 173 -27.34 0.58 -8.44
N ARG A 174 -27.81 -0.06 -9.51
CA ARG A 174 -29.21 -0.52 -9.64
C ARG A 174 -29.54 -1.57 -8.59
N ALA A 175 -28.68 -2.57 -8.43
CA ALA A 175 -28.90 -3.65 -7.45
C ALA A 175 -28.89 -3.12 -6.00
N LEU A 176 -27.95 -2.25 -5.65
CA LEU A 176 -27.90 -1.60 -4.33
C LEU A 176 -29.13 -0.72 -4.09
N GLY A 177 -29.56 0.07 -5.08
CA GLY A 177 -30.77 0.89 -4.98
C GLY A 177 -32.06 0.08 -4.82
N ALA A 178 -32.06 -1.16 -5.31
CA ALA A 178 -33.17 -2.12 -5.13
C ALA A 178 -33.06 -2.94 -3.83
N GLY A 179 -32.09 -2.69 -2.97
CA GLY A 179 -31.87 -3.45 -1.73
C GLY A 179 -31.42 -4.90 -1.96
N LEU A 180 -30.88 -5.22 -3.14
CA LEU A 180 -30.38 -6.55 -3.47
C LEU A 180 -28.93 -6.74 -2.99
N PRO A 181 -28.55 -7.97 -2.60
CA PRO A 181 -27.14 -8.25 -2.30
C PRO A 181 -26.26 -8.09 -3.53
N VAL A 182 -25.14 -7.41 -3.35
CA VAL A 182 -24.11 -7.22 -4.35
C VAL A 182 -22.80 -7.79 -3.82
N LEU A 183 -22.38 -8.90 -4.39
CA LEU A 183 -21.22 -9.66 -3.97
C LEU A 183 -20.07 -9.45 -4.93
N SER A 184 -18.90 -9.09 -4.39
CA SER A 184 -17.64 -9.10 -5.11
C SER A 184 -16.88 -10.33 -4.65
N VAL A 185 -16.55 -11.23 -5.57
CA VAL A 185 -15.97 -12.53 -5.23
C VAL A 185 -14.67 -12.80 -5.97
N ASP A 186 -13.76 -13.48 -5.30
CA ASP A 186 -12.52 -13.99 -5.89
C ASP A 186 -11.79 -14.95 -4.94
N THR A 187 -10.76 -15.62 -5.47
CA THR A 187 -9.82 -16.43 -4.69
C THR A 187 -8.57 -15.60 -4.40
N LYS A 188 -8.25 -15.43 -3.11
CA LYS A 188 -6.97 -14.86 -2.69
C LYS A 188 -5.82 -15.80 -3.10
N LYS A 189 -4.65 -15.23 -3.36
CA LYS A 189 -3.42 -16.01 -3.57
C LYS A 189 -3.33 -17.17 -2.56
N LYS A 190 -2.99 -18.36 -3.07
CA LYS A 190 -2.75 -19.56 -2.26
C LYS A 190 -1.61 -19.31 -1.27
N GLU A 191 -1.81 -19.71 -0.03
CA GLU A 191 -0.80 -19.56 1.02
C GLU A 191 -0.28 -20.94 1.45
N LEU A 192 1.02 -21.04 1.71
CA LEU A 192 1.61 -22.24 2.30
C LEU A 192 1.20 -22.33 3.77
N VAL A 193 0.86 -23.52 4.21
CA VAL A 193 0.50 -23.80 5.61
C VAL A 193 1.68 -24.47 6.28
N GLY A 194 2.25 -23.83 7.28
CA GLY A 194 3.43 -24.30 7.98
C GLY A 194 4.27 -23.16 8.57
N ASN A 195 5.40 -23.51 9.14
CA ASN A 195 6.32 -22.54 9.74
C ASN A 195 7.21 -21.86 8.68
N TYR A 196 6.58 -21.18 7.72
CA TYR A 196 7.26 -20.47 6.63
C TYR A 196 7.30 -18.98 6.88
N ALA A 197 8.28 -18.28 6.28
CA ALA A 197 8.38 -16.83 6.33
C ALA A 197 7.20 -16.21 5.60
N ASN A 198 6.45 -15.34 6.29
CA ASN A 198 5.45 -14.50 5.67
C ASN A 198 5.97 -13.08 5.52
N ALA A 199 5.63 -12.41 4.42
CA ALA A 199 6.10 -11.06 4.13
C ALA A 199 5.68 -10.06 5.20
N GLY A 200 6.58 -9.17 5.59
CA GLY A 200 6.35 -8.11 6.56
C GLY A 200 7.18 -8.24 7.82
N GLN A 201 6.93 -7.35 8.77
CA GLN A 201 7.65 -7.27 10.04
C GLN A 201 6.68 -7.01 11.18
N GLN A 202 6.99 -7.52 12.36
CA GLN A 202 6.26 -7.29 13.59
C GLN A 202 7.19 -6.71 14.67
N TRP A 203 6.64 -5.89 15.55
CA TRP A 203 7.35 -5.47 16.75
C TRP A 203 7.48 -6.64 17.73
N ARG A 204 8.71 -7.02 18.03
CA ARG A 204 9.07 -8.07 18.99
C ARG A 204 10.23 -7.60 19.86
N PRO A 205 10.45 -8.18 21.03
CA PRO A 205 11.64 -7.90 21.83
C PRO A 205 12.91 -8.08 20.97
N ALA A 206 13.91 -7.24 21.20
CA ALA A 206 15.16 -7.27 20.45
C ALA A 206 15.79 -8.67 20.51
N LYS A 207 16.31 -9.14 19.38
CA LYS A 207 16.93 -10.48 19.20
C LYS A 207 15.96 -11.68 19.35
N GLN A 208 14.65 -11.47 19.43
CA GLN A 208 13.63 -12.53 19.52
C GLN A 208 12.80 -12.63 18.23
N ALA A 209 13.46 -12.62 17.07
CA ALA A 209 12.83 -12.90 15.80
C ALA A 209 12.28 -14.35 15.78
N LEU A 210 11.09 -14.52 15.16
CA LEU A 210 10.57 -15.89 14.95
C LEU A 210 11.52 -16.67 14.05
N ARG A 211 11.81 -17.88 14.45
CA ARG A 211 12.55 -18.83 13.62
C ARG A 211 11.55 -19.56 12.74
N VAL A 212 11.76 -19.50 11.45
CA VAL A 212 10.98 -20.16 10.41
C VAL A 212 11.88 -21.06 9.59
N GLN A 213 11.29 -21.90 8.73
CA GLN A 213 12.07 -22.75 7.83
C GLN A 213 12.93 -21.88 6.90
N GLY A 214 14.20 -22.28 6.72
CA GLY A 214 15.15 -21.57 5.87
C GLY A 214 14.87 -21.71 4.37
N HIS A 215 14.07 -22.72 4.00
CA HIS A 215 13.66 -23.00 2.63
C HIS A 215 12.14 -23.14 2.57
N ASP A 216 11.52 -22.41 1.68
CA ASP A 216 10.08 -22.40 1.41
C ASP A 216 9.76 -22.90 -0.01
N PHE A 217 10.49 -23.91 -0.47
CA PHE A 217 10.24 -24.53 -1.76
C PHE A 217 8.84 -25.17 -1.75
N PRO A 218 7.94 -24.77 -2.67
CA PRO A 218 6.61 -25.33 -2.73
C PRO A 218 6.67 -26.78 -3.25
N SER A 219 6.85 -27.73 -2.33
CA SER A 219 6.63 -29.15 -2.62
C SER A 219 5.14 -29.44 -2.77
N PRO A 220 4.74 -30.43 -3.58
CA PRO A 220 3.37 -30.92 -3.63
C PRO A 220 2.81 -31.34 -2.26
N ASP A 221 3.66 -31.84 -1.36
CA ASP A 221 3.28 -32.34 -0.05
C ASP A 221 3.04 -31.24 0.99
N VAL A 222 3.44 -30.00 0.70
CA VAL A 222 3.19 -28.87 1.60
C VAL A 222 1.73 -28.45 1.53
N PRO A 223 1.00 -28.51 2.66
CA PRO A 223 -0.39 -28.10 2.69
C PRO A 223 -0.58 -26.64 2.24
N ARG A 224 -1.65 -26.37 1.54
CA ARG A 224 -1.99 -25.03 1.05
C ARG A 224 -3.37 -24.62 1.49
N ALA A 225 -3.52 -23.36 1.85
CA ALA A 225 -4.80 -22.74 2.09
C ALA A 225 -5.27 -22.00 0.83
N TYR A 226 -6.55 -22.14 0.52
CA TYR A 226 -7.24 -21.51 -0.61
C TYR A 226 -8.34 -20.59 -0.05
N PRO A 227 -8.04 -19.33 0.34
CA PRO A 227 -9.05 -18.43 0.86
C PRO A 227 -9.91 -17.90 -0.30
N TYR A 228 -11.18 -18.26 -0.35
CA TYR A 228 -12.17 -17.69 -1.27
C TYR A 228 -12.97 -16.62 -0.54
N GLY A 229 -12.88 -15.38 -1.03
CA GLY A 229 -13.52 -14.23 -0.42
C GLY A 229 -14.82 -13.85 -1.10
N ILE A 230 -15.80 -13.54 -0.29
CA ILE A 230 -17.06 -12.91 -0.68
C ILE A 230 -17.14 -11.58 0.09
N TYR A 231 -17.15 -10.46 -0.63
CA TYR A 231 -17.33 -9.15 -0.05
C TYR A 231 -18.71 -8.59 -0.40
N ASP A 232 -19.53 -8.38 0.61
CA ASP A 232 -20.84 -7.73 0.47
C ASP A 232 -20.60 -6.21 0.35
N VAL A 233 -20.83 -5.69 -0.85
CA VAL A 233 -20.55 -4.30 -1.20
C VAL A 233 -21.47 -3.33 -0.47
N GLY A 234 -22.73 -3.73 -0.23
CA GLY A 234 -23.73 -2.90 0.42
C GLY A 234 -23.50 -2.75 1.91
N ARG A 235 -22.95 -3.78 2.55
CA ARG A 235 -22.79 -3.85 4.01
C ARG A 235 -21.37 -3.61 4.50
N ASN A 236 -20.38 -3.59 3.61
CA ASN A 236 -18.96 -3.57 3.98
C ASN A 236 -18.57 -4.78 4.87
N GLU A 237 -19.04 -5.95 4.52
CA GLU A 237 -18.82 -7.19 5.27
C GLU A 237 -18.12 -8.23 4.38
N GLY A 238 -17.24 -9.02 4.97
CA GLY A 238 -16.51 -10.09 4.32
C GLY A 238 -16.91 -11.46 4.84
N PHE A 239 -17.01 -12.43 3.95
CA PHE A 239 -17.05 -13.83 4.28
C PHE A 239 -15.92 -14.54 3.55
N VAL A 240 -15.11 -15.32 4.26
CA VAL A 240 -14.00 -16.06 3.67
C VAL A 240 -14.16 -17.55 3.97
N ASN A 241 -14.15 -18.34 2.91
CA ASN A 241 -14.11 -19.81 3.01
C ASN A 241 -12.67 -20.26 2.71
N VAL A 242 -12.00 -20.83 3.70
CA VAL A 242 -10.63 -21.32 3.56
C VAL A 242 -10.66 -22.80 3.18
N GLY A 243 -10.42 -23.09 1.90
CA GLY A 243 -10.32 -24.46 1.39
C GLY A 243 -8.97 -25.07 1.71
N THR A 244 -8.95 -26.41 1.87
CA THR A 244 -7.75 -27.19 2.13
C THR A 244 -7.35 -28.07 0.94
N ASP A 245 -8.08 -28.03 -0.16
CA ASP A 245 -7.92 -28.96 -1.27
C ASP A 245 -7.59 -28.22 -2.58
N HIS A 246 -8.59 -27.85 -3.38
CA HIS A 246 -8.41 -27.23 -4.68
C HIS A 246 -9.35 -26.05 -4.92
N ASP A 247 -8.85 -25.05 -5.61
CA ASP A 247 -9.62 -23.91 -6.09
C ASP A 247 -10.33 -24.28 -7.40
N THR A 248 -11.59 -24.69 -7.30
CA THR A 248 -12.42 -25.11 -8.43
C THR A 248 -13.73 -24.31 -8.49
N GLY A 249 -14.42 -24.33 -9.65
CA GLY A 249 -15.75 -23.68 -9.76
C GLY A 249 -16.77 -24.22 -8.75
N ALA A 250 -16.65 -25.50 -8.36
CA ALA A 250 -17.49 -26.09 -7.33
C ALA A 250 -17.18 -25.54 -5.94
N PHE A 251 -15.90 -25.34 -5.62
CA PHE A 251 -15.46 -24.71 -4.38
C PHE A 251 -15.92 -23.25 -4.30
N ALA A 252 -15.74 -22.49 -5.40
CA ALA A 252 -16.15 -21.09 -5.49
C ALA A 252 -17.67 -20.92 -5.19
N VAL A 253 -18.52 -21.69 -5.89
CA VAL A 253 -19.99 -21.61 -5.64
C VAL A 253 -20.37 -22.15 -4.26
N THR A 254 -19.65 -23.17 -3.77
CA THR A 254 -19.86 -23.66 -2.39
C THR A 254 -19.53 -22.59 -1.36
N SER A 255 -18.54 -21.78 -1.61
CA SER A 255 -18.18 -20.64 -0.75
C SER A 255 -19.29 -19.58 -0.74
N ILE A 256 -19.85 -19.24 -1.92
CA ILE A 256 -21.01 -18.32 -2.02
C ILE A 256 -22.24 -18.91 -1.28
N ARG A 257 -22.48 -20.19 -1.45
CA ARG A 257 -23.54 -20.92 -0.69
C ARG A 257 -23.30 -20.85 0.81
N GLY A 258 -22.03 -20.94 1.26
CA GLY A 258 -21.63 -20.79 2.66
C GLY A 258 -21.98 -19.40 3.21
N TRP A 259 -21.65 -18.35 2.48
CA TRP A 259 -22.05 -16.98 2.81
C TRP A 259 -23.58 -16.84 2.88
N TRP A 260 -24.30 -17.36 1.87
CA TRP A 260 -25.76 -17.28 1.85
C TRP A 260 -26.40 -17.94 3.07
N ARG A 261 -25.92 -19.11 3.47
CA ARG A 261 -26.43 -19.85 4.64
C ARG A 261 -26.08 -19.19 5.96
N ALA A 262 -24.91 -18.58 6.04
CA ALA A 262 -24.44 -17.91 7.25
C ALA A 262 -25.14 -16.56 7.49
N GLU A 263 -25.20 -15.73 6.47
CA GLU A 263 -25.59 -14.33 6.57
C GLU A 263 -26.70 -13.98 5.57
N GLY A 264 -26.48 -14.27 4.28
CA GLY A 264 -27.27 -13.72 3.19
C GLY A 264 -28.77 -14.00 3.29
N ARG A 265 -29.16 -15.20 3.68
CA ARG A 265 -30.57 -15.59 3.81
C ARG A 265 -31.33 -14.79 4.87
N HIS A 266 -30.65 -14.33 5.90
CA HIS A 266 -31.23 -13.54 6.99
C HIS A 266 -31.24 -12.05 6.63
N LEU A 267 -30.12 -11.56 6.13
CA LEU A 267 -29.94 -10.15 5.78
C LEU A 267 -30.78 -9.72 4.58
N TYR A 268 -30.98 -10.65 3.63
CA TYR A 268 -31.66 -10.41 2.36
C TYR A 268 -32.85 -11.37 2.15
N ALA A 269 -33.62 -11.60 3.19
CA ALA A 269 -34.72 -12.55 3.16
C ALA A 269 -35.76 -12.26 2.04
N LYS A 270 -36.01 -10.96 1.76
CA LYS A 270 -36.95 -10.49 0.74
C LYS A 270 -36.33 -10.36 -0.67
N ALA A 271 -35.02 -10.51 -0.82
CA ALA A 271 -34.39 -10.36 -2.12
C ALA A 271 -34.76 -11.53 -3.05
N HIS A 272 -35.22 -11.20 -4.24
CA HIS A 272 -35.55 -12.16 -5.29
C HIS A 272 -34.40 -12.45 -6.25
N ALA A 273 -33.34 -11.65 -6.16
CA ALA A 273 -32.14 -11.75 -6.99
C ALA A 273 -30.88 -11.35 -6.21
N MET A 274 -29.72 -11.65 -6.76
CA MET A 274 -28.43 -11.13 -6.30
C MET A 274 -27.53 -10.81 -7.48
N LEU A 275 -26.62 -9.85 -7.29
CA LEU A 275 -25.58 -9.51 -8.24
C LEU A 275 -24.24 -10.03 -7.75
N ILE A 276 -23.52 -10.75 -8.61
CA ILE A 276 -22.18 -11.27 -8.37
C ILE A 276 -21.24 -10.58 -9.37
N THR A 277 -20.19 -9.93 -8.87
CA THR A 277 -19.08 -9.41 -9.66
C THR A 277 -17.86 -10.29 -9.43
N ALA A 278 -17.24 -10.78 -10.49
CA ALA A 278 -16.14 -11.74 -10.43
C ALA A 278 -15.11 -11.46 -11.54
N ASP A 279 -13.90 -11.98 -11.37
CA ASP A 279 -12.90 -11.94 -12.43
C ASP A 279 -13.29 -12.85 -13.60
N ALA A 280 -12.73 -12.60 -14.80
CA ALA A 280 -13.00 -13.40 -15.97
C ALA A 280 -12.24 -14.74 -15.99
N GLY A 281 -11.28 -14.94 -15.09
CA GLY A 281 -10.40 -16.11 -14.98
C GLY A 281 -10.57 -16.88 -13.68
N GLY A 282 -9.75 -17.92 -13.48
CA GLY A 282 -9.73 -18.72 -12.26
C GLY A 282 -10.96 -19.59 -12.04
N SER A 283 -11.27 -19.90 -10.79
CA SER A 283 -12.39 -20.77 -10.39
C SER A 283 -13.78 -20.18 -10.65
N ASN A 284 -13.87 -18.88 -10.82
CA ASN A 284 -15.09 -18.13 -11.17
C ASN A 284 -15.06 -17.58 -12.60
N GLY A 285 -14.20 -18.13 -13.46
CA GLY A 285 -14.00 -17.65 -14.82
C GLY A 285 -15.26 -17.70 -15.71
N SER A 286 -15.43 -16.67 -16.54
CA SER A 286 -16.61 -16.50 -17.42
C SER A 286 -16.82 -17.65 -18.41
N ARG A 287 -15.74 -18.31 -18.84
CA ARG A 287 -15.77 -19.46 -19.75
C ARG A 287 -15.94 -20.81 -19.06
N LEU A 288 -15.86 -20.85 -17.72
CA LEU A 288 -15.87 -22.10 -16.98
C LEU A 288 -17.30 -22.67 -16.88
N ARG A 289 -17.53 -23.78 -17.57
CA ARG A 289 -18.84 -24.48 -17.55
C ARG A 289 -19.22 -24.94 -16.13
N LEU A 290 -18.26 -25.44 -15.36
CA LEU A 290 -18.49 -25.90 -13.99
C LEU A 290 -19.01 -24.79 -13.09
N TRP A 291 -18.49 -23.56 -13.23
CA TRP A 291 -18.98 -22.37 -12.51
C TRP A 291 -20.48 -22.14 -12.79
N LYS A 292 -20.88 -22.07 -14.07
CA LYS A 292 -22.27 -21.85 -14.48
C LYS A 292 -23.19 -22.99 -14.02
N TRP A 293 -22.70 -24.24 -14.11
CA TRP A 293 -23.43 -25.42 -13.65
C TRP A 293 -23.69 -25.41 -12.13
N GLU A 294 -22.69 -25.07 -11.33
CA GLU A 294 -22.85 -25.00 -9.88
C GLU A 294 -23.71 -23.77 -9.47
N LEU A 295 -23.61 -22.64 -10.19
CA LEU A 295 -24.50 -21.50 -9.98
C LEU A 295 -25.97 -21.85 -10.28
N GLN A 296 -26.25 -22.69 -11.30
CA GLN A 296 -27.61 -23.16 -11.55
C GLN A 296 -28.17 -23.91 -10.35
N LYS A 297 -27.41 -24.82 -9.76
CA LYS A 297 -27.83 -25.52 -8.56
C LYS A 297 -28.09 -24.57 -7.39
N PHE A 298 -27.26 -23.56 -7.24
CA PHE A 298 -27.43 -22.55 -6.20
C PHE A 298 -28.64 -21.66 -6.46
N ALA A 299 -28.93 -21.30 -7.70
CA ALA A 299 -30.16 -20.58 -8.08
C ALA A 299 -31.41 -21.39 -7.77
N ASP A 300 -31.40 -22.71 -8.11
CA ASP A 300 -32.50 -23.61 -7.84
C ASP A 300 -32.75 -23.82 -6.32
N GLU A 301 -31.65 -23.96 -5.55
CA GLU A 301 -31.70 -24.11 -4.08
C GLU A 301 -32.29 -22.87 -3.41
N THR A 302 -31.85 -21.68 -3.85
CA THR A 302 -32.25 -20.42 -3.22
C THR A 302 -33.55 -19.84 -3.79
N ARG A 303 -33.96 -20.29 -4.96
CA ARG A 303 -35.07 -19.72 -5.75
C ARG A 303 -34.86 -18.27 -6.13
N ARG A 304 -33.58 -17.86 -6.33
CA ARG A 304 -33.19 -16.50 -6.67
C ARG A 304 -32.48 -16.45 -8.01
N SER A 305 -32.71 -15.35 -8.73
CA SER A 305 -31.97 -15.07 -9.97
C SER A 305 -30.58 -14.57 -9.62
N LEU A 306 -29.56 -15.10 -10.28
CA LEU A 306 -28.17 -14.75 -10.09
C LEU A 306 -27.68 -13.94 -11.30
N SER A 307 -27.56 -12.63 -11.16
CA SER A 307 -26.91 -11.77 -12.17
C SER A 307 -25.41 -11.82 -11.98
N VAL A 308 -24.66 -12.13 -13.01
CA VAL A 308 -23.20 -12.20 -12.96
C VAL A 308 -22.61 -11.21 -13.94
N CYS A 309 -21.65 -10.43 -13.47
CA CYS A 309 -20.85 -9.54 -14.30
C CYS A 309 -19.37 -9.83 -14.06
N HIS A 310 -18.65 -10.22 -15.12
CA HIS A 310 -17.21 -10.45 -15.05
C HIS A 310 -16.43 -9.20 -15.41
N PHE A 311 -15.36 -8.94 -14.67
CA PHE A 311 -14.40 -7.92 -15.04
C PHE A 311 -13.66 -8.32 -16.32
N PRO A 312 -13.25 -7.36 -17.16
CA PRO A 312 -12.44 -7.65 -18.34
C PRO A 312 -11.14 -8.39 -17.96
N PRO A 313 -10.60 -9.23 -18.84
CA PRO A 313 -9.31 -9.90 -18.59
C PRO A 313 -8.20 -8.90 -18.24
N GLY A 314 -7.33 -9.27 -17.28
CA GLY A 314 -6.22 -8.43 -16.84
C GLY A 314 -6.59 -7.30 -15.87
N THR A 315 -7.84 -7.19 -15.46
CA THR A 315 -8.33 -6.09 -14.61
C THR A 315 -8.73 -6.52 -13.18
N SER A 316 -8.22 -7.65 -12.71
CA SER A 316 -8.50 -8.21 -11.35
C SER A 316 -8.29 -7.20 -10.22
N LYS A 317 -7.29 -6.32 -10.35
CA LYS A 317 -7.03 -5.27 -9.37
C LYS A 317 -8.22 -4.31 -9.14
N TRP A 318 -9.23 -4.28 -10.02
CA TRP A 318 -10.42 -3.46 -9.86
C TRP A 318 -11.57 -4.17 -9.15
N ASN A 319 -11.44 -5.48 -8.92
CA ASN A 319 -12.40 -6.25 -8.16
C ASN A 319 -12.41 -5.78 -6.69
N LYS A 320 -13.58 -5.43 -6.16
CA LYS A 320 -13.67 -4.81 -4.84
C LYS A 320 -13.19 -5.71 -3.71
N VAL A 321 -13.35 -7.02 -3.85
CA VAL A 321 -12.87 -7.99 -2.85
C VAL A 321 -11.36 -7.88 -2.63
N GLU A 322 -10.58 -7.56 -3.67
CA GLU A 322 -9.14 -7.37 -3.58
C GLU A 322 -8.77 -6.19 -2.66
N HIS A 323 -9.41 -5.04 -2.88
CA HIS A 323 -9.06 -3.82 -2.14
C HIS A 323 -9.79 -3.67 -0.81
N ARG A 324 -10.97 -4.27 -0.69
CA ARG A 324 -11.84 -4.07 0.48
C ARG A 324 -11.77 -5.22 1.49
N LEU A 325 -11.23 -6.36 1.08
CA LEU A 325 -11.10 -7.54 1.93
C LEU A 325 -9.66 -8.09 1.94
N PHE A 326 -9.14 -8.54 0.79
CA PHE A 326 -7.86 -9.25 0.73
C PHE A 326 -6.65 -8.40 1.10
N SER A 327 -6.63 -7.11 0.76
CA SER A 327 -5.57 -6.19 1.17
C SER A 327 -5.48 -6.05 2.69
N PHE A 328 -6.62 -6.00 3.36
CA PHE A 328 -6.67 -5.92 4.83
C PHE A 328 -6.31 -7.23 5.50
N ILE A 329 -6.75 -8.37 4.95
CA ILE A 329 -6.30 -9.69 5.40
C ILE A 329 -4.79 -9.79 5.29
N SER A 330 -4.21 -9.42 4.12
CA SER A 330 -2.77 -9.44 3.90
C SER A 330 -2.02 -8.50 4.85
N SER A 331 -2.60 -7.39 5.23
CA SER A 331 -2.02 -6.48 6.22
C SER A 331 -2.09 -7.06 7.64
N ASN A 332 -3.17 -7.76 7.97
CA ASN A 332 -3.40 -8.30 9.32
C ASN A 332 -2.46 -9.46 9.67
N TRP A 333 -2.02 -10.25 8.71
CA TRP A 333 -1.12 -11.39 8.94
C TRP A 333 0.34 -11.15 8.54
N ARG A 334 0.73 -9.90 8.26
CA ARG A 334 2.11 -9.54 7.92
C ARG A 334 3.08 -9.97 8.99
N GLY A 335 4.15 -10.68 8.58
CA GLY A 335 5.21 -11.13 9.47
C GLY A 335 4.83 -12.28 10.41
N GLU A 336 3.60 -12.81 10.35
CA GLU A 336 3.18 -13.97 11.12
C GLU A 336 3.22 -15.24 10.26
N PRO A 337 3.93 -16.30 10.66
CA PRO A 337 3.89 -17.57 9.97
C PRO A 337 2.49 -18.21 10.03
N LEU A 338 2.00 -18.67 8.89
CA LEU A 338 0.69 -19.32 8.77
C LEU A 338 0.80 -20.82 9.11
N ARG A 339 1.08 -21.13 10.38
CA ARG A 339 1.51 -22.44 10.84
C ARG A 339 0.49 -23.56 10.60
N ASP A 340 -0.78 -23.24 10.71
CA ASP A 340 -1.90 -24.16 10.57
C ASP A 340 -3.15 -23.42 10.06
N TYR A 341 -4.15 -24.17 9.68
CA TYR A 341 -5.42 -23.62 9.19
C TYR A 341 -6.20 -22.83 10.24
N GLU A 342 -6.06 -23.18 11.51
CA GLU A 342 -6.72 -22.47 12.60
C GLU A 342 -6.15 -21.07 12.76
N THR A 343 -4.82 -20.92 12.72
CA THR A 343 -4.11 -19.63 12.68
C THR A 343 -4.61 -18.78 11.52
N ILE A 344 -4.72 -19.34 10.31
CA ILE A 344 -5.22 -18.63 9.12
C ILE A 344 -6.65 -18.14 9.33
N VAL A 345 -7.55 -19.02 9.77
CA VAL A 345 -8.96 -18.68 10.01
C VAL A 345 -9.09 -17.58 11.07
N ASN A 346 -8.34 -17.69 12.15
CA ASN A 346 -8.37 -16.71 13.25
C ASN A 346 -7.83 -15.33 12.79
N LEU A 347 -6.74 -15.30 12.03
CA LEU A 347 -6.18 -14.05 11.51
C LEU A 347 -7.14 -13.40 10.51
N ILE A 348 -7.78 -14.18 9.64
CA ILE A 348 -8.79 -13.66 8.70
C ILE A 348 -10.00 -13.11 9.45
N ALA A 349 -10.54 -13.87 10.41
CA ALA A 349 -11.73 -13.46 11.16
C ALA A 349 -11.53 -12.21 12.02
N ARG A 350 -10.29 -11.95 12.46
CA ARG A 350 -9.93 -10.75 13.24
C ARG A 350 -9.63 -9.53 12.36
N THR A 351 -9.72 -9.66 11.03
CA THR A 351 -9.47 -8.54 10.12
C THR A 351 -10.58 -7.50 10.24
N THR A 352 -10.19 -6.27 10.52
CA THR A 352 -11.09 -5.13 10.60
C THR A 352 -10.45 -3.88 10.01
N THR A 353 -11.21 -2.81 9.88
CA THR A 353 -10.74 -1.51 9.38
C THR A 353 -11.37 -0.37 10.17
N ALA A 354 -10.80 0.82 10.09
CA ALA A 354 -11.40 2.04 10.66
C ALA A 354 -12.82 2.32 10.13
N LYS A 355 -13.20 1.73 9.00
CA LYS A 355 -14.54 1.84 8.41
C LYS A 355 -15.48 0.71 8.84
N GLY A 356 -15.12 -0.08 9.84
CA GLY A 356 -15.97 -1.11 10.42
C GLY A 356 -16.13 -2.36 9.57
N LEU A 357 -15.09 -2.77 8.80
CA LEU A 357 -15.13 -4.07 8.12
C LEU A 357 -15.30 -5.20 9.17
N ARG A 358 -16.28 -6.05 8.99
CA ARG A 358 -16.49 -7.29 9.73
C ARG A 358 -16.26 -8.48 8.81
N VAL A 359 -15.50 -9.47 9.28
CA VAL A 359 -15.15 -10.65 8.48
C VAL A 359 -15.55 -11.92 9.24
N ILE A 360 -16.29 -12.78 8.56
CA ILE A 360 -16.59 -14.16 9.01
C ILE A 360 -15.67 -15.09 8.21
N CYS A 361 -14.98 -15.99 8.89
CA CYS A 361 -14.11 -16.96 8.26
C CYS A 361 -14.49 -18.38 8.67
N ARG A 362 -14.48 -19.29 7.71
CA ARG A 362 -14.76 -20.72 7.93
C ARG A 362 -13.72 -21.58 7.24
N LEU A 363 -13.42 -22.73 7.82
CA LEU A 363 -12.58 -23.75 7.23
C LEU A 363 -13.43 -24.76 6.46
N ASP A 364 -13.02 -25.05 5.24
CA ASP A 364 -13.66 -26.05 4.39
C ASP A 364 -12.68 -27.19 4.09
N ARG A 365 -12.93 -28.34 4.70
CA ARG A 365 -12.10 -29.55 4.56
C ARG A 365 -12.61 -30.52 3.49
N ARG A 366 -13.64 -30.13 2.75
CA ARG A 366 -14.20 -30.95 1.67
C ARG A 366 -13.24 -31.08 0.52
N LYS A 367 -13.32 -32.20 -0.19
CA LYS A 367 -12.55 -32.47 -1.39
C LYS A 367 -13.29 -31.97 -2.61
N TYR A 368 -12.57 -31.37 -3.54
CA TYR A 368 -13.08 -30.78 -4.77
C TYR A 368 -12.32 -31.34 -5.97
N ALA A 369 -12.95 -32.28 -6.69
CA ALA A 369 -12.31 -32.91 -7.85
C ALA A 369 -11.92 -31.88 -8.91
N THR A 370 -10.66 -31.92 -9.32
CA THR A 370 -10.14 -31.15 -10.44
C THR A 370 -10.50 -31.82 -11.77
N GLY A 371 -10.45 -31.06 -12.87
CA GLY A 371 -10.67 -31.60 -14.21
C GLY A 371 -12.11 -32.04 -14.50
N ARG A 372 -13.08 -31.76 -13.63
CA ARG A 372 -14.49 -32.10 -13.86
C ARG A 372 -15.03 -31.40 -15.12
N ARG A 373 -15.37 -32.18 -16.13
CA ARG A 373 -15.95 -31.69 -17.36
C ARG A 373 -17.49 -31.69 -17.25
N ILE A 374 -18.11 -30.65 -17.76
CA ILE A 374 -19.57 -30.53 -17.88
C ILE A 374 -19.92 -30.72 -19.35
N SER A 375 -20.78 -31.72 -19.65
CA SER A 375 -21.16 -32.05 -21.03
C SER A 375 -22.07 -30.98 -21.64
N ASP A 376 -22.27 -31.05 -22.96
CA ASP A 376 -23.16 -30.13 -23.65
C ASP A 376 -24.62 -30.33 -23.21
N GLU A 377 -25.04 -31.60 -22.93
CA GLU A 377 -26.36 -31.93 -22.41
C GLU A 377 -26.57 -31.30 -21.05
N GLN A 378 -25.57 -31.37 -20.17
CA GLN A 378 -25.64 -30.73 -18.87
C GLN A 378 -25.71 -29.20 -19.01
N MET A 379 -24.94 -28.61 -19.94
CA MET A 379 -24.99 -27.17 -20.17
C MET A 379 -26.33 -26.69 -20.74
N LYS A 380 -27.01 -27.49 -21.56
CA LYS A 380 -28.36 -27.18 -22.07
C LYS A 380 -29.39 -27.06 -20.93
N THR A 381 -29.14 -27.68 -19.79
CA THR A 381 -30.04 -27.57 -18.63
C THR A 381 -29.79 -26.32 -17.77
N VAL A 382 -28.74 -25.55 -18.04
CA VAL A 382 -28.46 -24.28 -17.35
C VAL A 382 -29.38 -23.21 -17.94
N ASN A 383 -30.26 -22.65 -17.09
CA ASN A 383 -31.19 -21.59 -17.47
C ASN A 383 -30.46 -20.24 -17.46
N VAL A 384 -29.59 -20.03 -18.44
CA VAL A 384 -28.77 -18.83 -18.59
C VAL A 384 -29.36 -17.89 -19.62
N ASP A 385 -29.60 -16.66 -19.21
CA ASP A 385 -30.03 -15.54 -20.03
C ASP A 385 -28.85 -14.58 -20.22
N ARG A 386 -28.31 -14.52 -21.45
CA ARG A 386 -27.14 -13.73 -21.76
C ARG A 386 -27.53 -12.30 -22.07
N HIS A 387 -26.80 -11.34 -21.51
CA HIS A 387 -27.03 -9.94 -21.81
C HIS A 387 -26.60 -9.65 -23.27
N HIS A 388 -27.27 -8.73 -23.95
CA HIS A 388 -26.93 -8.32 -25.33
C HIS A 388 -25.52 -7.73 -25.43
N PHE A 389 -25.08 -7.02 -24.39
CA PHE A 389 -23.72 -6.49 -24.29
C PHE A 389 -22.84 -7.51 -23.57
N HIS A 390 -21.87 -8.09 -24.28
CA HIS A 390 -20.93 -9.10 -23.78
C HIS A 390 -21.59 -10.21 -22.96
N GLY A 391 -22.48 -10.97 -23.58
CA GLY A 391 -23.23 -12.06 -22.94
C GLY A 391 -22.38 -13.19 -22.35
N ASP A 392 -21.09 -13.26 -22.71
CA ASP A 392 -20.14 -14.17 -22.05
C ASP A 392 -19.62 -13.61 -20.71
N TRP A 393 -19.64 -12.31 -20.54
CA TRP A 393 -19.25 -11.64 -19.29
C TRP A 393 -20.46 -11.27 -18.44
N ASN A 394 -21.60 -11.00 -19.08
CA ASN A 394 -22.80 -10.50 -18.41
C ASN A 394 -23.98 -11.43 -18.69
N TYR A 395 -24.47 -12.10 -17.67
CA TYR A 395 -25.58 -13.03 -17.80
C TYR A 395 -26.36 -13.18 -16.50
N VAL A 396 -27.56 -13.73 -16.61
CA VAL A 396 -28.42 -14.06 -15.48
C VAL A 396 -28.69 -15.56 -15.50
N ILE A 397 -28.48 -16.22 -14.39
CA ILE A 397 -28.91 -17.61 -14.17
C ILE A 397 -30.18 -17.58 -13.34
N ARG A 398 -31.27 -18.10 -13.91
CA ARG A 398 -32.58 -18.16 -13.27
C ARG A 398 -32.84 -19.53 -12.68
N PRO A 399 -33.58 -19.62 -11.53
CA PRO A 399 -34.01 -20.91 -11.02
C PRO A 399 -34.90 -21.62 -12.05
N ARG A 400 -34.75 -22.93 -12.17
CA ARG A 400 -35.60 -23.74 -13.01
C ARG A 400 -36.99 -23.86 -12.37
N ARG A 401 -38.03 -23.86 -13.21
CA ARG A 401 -39.37 -24.15 -12.74
C ARG A 401 -39.41 -25.60 -12.26
N THR A 402 -39.85 -25.82 -11.03
CA THR A 402 -40.17 -27.18 -10.55
C THR A 402 -41.41 -27.63 -11.31
N VAL A 403 -41.25 -28.57 -12.22
CA VAL A 403 -42.42 -29.30 -12.72
C VAL A 403 -42.91 -30.11 -11.51
N ARG A 404 -44.00 -29.68 -10.86
CA ARG A 404 -44.69 -30.55 -9.93
C ARG A 404 -45.13 -31.79 -10.73
N ALA A 405 -44.56 -32.93 -10.43
CA ALA A 405 -45.14 -34.18 -10.92
C ALA A 405 -46.61 -34.13 -10.50
N LYS A 406 -47.50 -34.15 -11.47
CA LYS A 406 -48.92 -34.43 -11.19
C LYS A 406 -48.95 -35.85 -10.66
N THR A 407 -49.09 -36.00 -9.35
CA THR A 407 -49.51 -37.23 -8.71
C THR A 407 -50.97 -37.50 -9.09
#